data_a626cf91d95fa2220d68d1f34e2f7b4c
#
_entry.id   a626cf91d95fa2220d68d1f34e2f7b4c
#
_cell.length_a   1.000
_cell.length_b   1.000
_cell.length_c   1.000
_cell.angle_alpha   90.00
_cell.angle_beta   90.00
_cell.angle_gamma   90.00
#
_symmetry.space_group_name_H-M   'P 1'
#
loop_
_entity.id
_entity.type
_entity.pdbx_description
1 polymer ?
#
loop_
_entity_poly.entity_id
_entity_poly.type
_entity_poly.pdbx_seq_one_letter_code
_entity_poly.pdbx_strand_id
1 'polypeptide(L)'
;GEAAAKMLAERGVPAADVGAGTGKDGRLTKGDVLDFISRPATAPAAAPAAKPQRGLEAGEERVKMTRLRRTIAIRLKEAQHNAAMLTTFNEVDMSAAMALRSEYRDAFEKKHAGVRLGFMSFFVRACVAGLKEFPAVNAEIDGDDIVYKNFVHMGIAVGGPNGLVVPVIRDADQMGMAQIEKTIGDFGRRARDGQLKIDELSGGTFSITNGGVYGSLMSTPILNPPQSAILGMHKIQDRPMAIGGKVEIRPMMYLALSYDHRIIDGKEAVSFLVRVKENVEDPRRLLLEL
;
A
#
# COMPACT_ATOMS: atom_id res chain seq x y z
N GLY A 1 -46.92 -31.69 -0.01
CA GLY A 1 -48.01 -32.46 0.58
C GLY A 1 -47.68 -32.98 1.97
N GLU A 2 -48.67 -33.40 2.72
CA GLU A 2 -48.52 -33.82 4.13
C GLU A 2 -47.49 -34.94 4.31
N ALA A 3 -47.44 -35.91 3.38
CA ALA A 3 -46.48 -37.01 3.39
C ALA A 3 -45.02 -36.53 3.14
N ALA A 4 -44.83 -35.48 2.33
CA ALA A 4 -43.50 -34.87 2.11
C ALA A 4 -43.03 -34.12 3.37
N ALA A 5 -43.93 -33.36 4.00
CA ALA A 5 -43.61 -32.62 5.23
C ALA A 5 -43.21 -33.56 6.37
N LYS A 6 -43.94 -34.69 6.55
CA LYS A 6 -43.60 -35.69 7.54
C LYS A 6 -42.23 -36.33 7.30
N MET A 7 -41.88 -36.63 6.05
CA MET A 7 -40.62 -37.25 5.69
C MET A 7 -39.44 -36.28 5.85
N LEU A 8 -39.61 -34.96 5.58
CA LEU A 8 -38.62 -33.93 5.84
C LEU A 8 -38.36 -33.78 7.32
N ALA A 9 -39.41 -33.76 8.15
CA ALA A 9 -39.29 -33.67 9.60
C ALA A 9 -38.57 -34.89 10.21
N GLU A 10 -38.89 -36.11 9.75
CA GLU A 10 -38.25 -37.35 10.19
C GLU A 10 -36.77 -37.44 9.83
N ARG A 11 -36.34 -36.75 8.75
CA ARG A 11 -34.95 -36.74 8.28
C ARG A 11 -34.17 -35.47 8.63
N GLY A 12 -34.80 -34.52 9.30
CA GLY A 12 -34.16 -33.26 9.70
C GLY A 12 -33.71 -32.36 8.51
N VAL A 13 -34.37 -32.52 7.32
CA VAL A 13 -34.02 -31.77 6.11
C VAL A 13 -34.96 -30.56 5.98
N PRO A 14 -34.43 -29.32 5.90
CA PRO A 14 -35.24 -28.14 5.62
C PRO A 14 -35.91 -28.22 4.25
N ALA A 15 -37.19 -27.86 4.15
CA ALA A 15 -37.94 -27.88 2.88
C ALA A 15 -37.30 -26.98 1.82
N ALA A 16 -36.61 -25.90 2.22
CA ALA A 16 -35.91 -24.98 1.34
C ALA A 16 -34.74 -25.64 0.58
N ASP A 17 -34.13 -26.68 1.13
CA ASP A 17 -32.98 -27.37 0.53
C ASP A 17 -33.40 -28.31 -0.61
N VAL A 18 -34.65 -28.75 -0.62
CA VAL A 18 -35.20 -29.63 -1.68
C VAL A 18 -35.53 -28.86 -2.97
N GLY A 19 -35.75 -27.54 -2.87
CA GLY A 19 -36.08 -26.68 -4.01
C GLY A 19 -37.58 -26.69 -4.35
N ALA A 20 -37.92 -26.27 -5.59
CA ALA A 20 -39.33 -26.24 -6.07
C ALA A 20 -39.87 -27.64 -6.28
N GLY A 21 -41.05 -27.95 -5.69
CA GLY A 21 -41.68 -29.24 -5.84
C GLY A 21 -42.38 -29.45 -7.23
N THR A 22 -42.46 -30.69 -7.65
CA THR A 22 -43.13 -31.10 -8.94
C THR A 22 -44.64 -31.26 -8.81
N GLY A 23 -45.23 -31.08 -7.61
CA GLY A 23 -46.65 -31.17 -7.37
C GLY A 23 -47.44 -29.95 -7.85
N LYS A 24 -48.79 -30.05 -7.85
CA LYS A 24 -49.70 -28.96 -8.23
C LYS A 24 -49.36 -27.69 -7.40
N ASP A 25 -49.28 -26.55 -8.05
CA ASP A 25 -48.93 -25.24 -7.48
C ASP A 25 -47.51 -25.19 -6.83
N GLY A 26 -46.55 -25.99 -7.36
CA GLY A 26 -45.19 -26.02 -6.88
C GLY A 26 -45.00 -26.74 -5.53
N ARG A 27 -45.96 -27.52 -5.08
CA ARG A 27 -45.88 -28.23 -3.79
C ARG A 27 -44.92 -29.41 -3.85
N LEU A 28 -44.12 -29.57 -2.81
CA LEU A 28 -43.23 -30.71 -2.63
C LEU A 28 -44.04 -32.00 -2.54
N THR A 29 -43.69 -32.97 -3.37
CA THR A 29 -44.22 -34.34 -3.35
C THR A 29 -43.28 -35.28 -2.58
N LYS A 30 -43.77 -36.47 -2.19
CA LYS A 30 -42.94 -37.51 -1.58
C LYS A 30 -41.77 -37.93 -2.50
N GLY A 31 -42.01 -37.91 -3.84
CA GLY A 31 -41.02 -38.23 -4.88
C GLY A 31 -39.85 -37.23 -4.83
N ASP A 32 -40.15 -35.92 -4.78
CA ASP A 32 -39.12 -34.86 -4.74
C ASP A 32 -38.20 -35.01 -3.53
N VAL A 33 -38.75 -35.37 -2.37
CA VAL A 33 -37.97 -35.60 -1.14
C VAL A 33 -37.13 -36.88 -1.27
N LEU A 34 -37.65 -37.94 -1.85
CA LEU A 34 -36.91 -39.18 -2.08
C LEU A 34 -35.77 -38.96 -3.10
N ASP A 35 -36.01 -38.23 -4.16
CA ASP A 35 -35.01 -37.90 -5.18
C ASP A 35 -33.91 -37.01 -4.58
N PHE A 36 -34.25 -36.06 -3.70
CA PHE A 36 -33.28 -35.24 -3.00
C PHE A 36 -32.40 -36.07 -2.06
N ILE A 37 -33.01 -36.96 -1.25
CA ILE A 37 -32.30 -37.82 -0.30
C ILE A 37 -31.44 -38.88 -1.02
N SER A 38 -31.90 -39.36 -2.20
CA SER A 38 -31.18 -40.36 -2.98
C SER A 38 -30.04 -39.76 -3.84
N ARG A 39 -29.98 -38.43 -4.00
CA ARG A 39 -28.84 -37.81 -4.67
C ARG A 39 -27.60 -38.06 -3.82
N PRO A 40 -26.51 -38.62 -4.42
CA PRO A 40 -25.25 -38.69 -3.70
C PRO A 40 -24.90 -37.28 -3.22
N ALA A 41 -24.65 -37.11 -1.91
CA ALA A 41 -24.14 -35.84 -1.38
C ALA A 41 -22.96 -35.45 -2.26
N THR A 42 -23.06 -34.29 -2.95
CA THR A 42 -21.94 -33.75 -3.70
C THR A 42 -20.81 -33.58 -2.65
N ALA A 43 -19.85 -34.49 -2.70
CA ALA A 43 -18.68 -34.39 -1.83
C ALA A 43 -18.13 -32.96 -1.95
N PRO A 44 -17.78 -32.30 -0.83
CA PRO A 44 -17.15 -30.99 -0.89
C PRO A 44 -16.02 -31.09 -1.90
N ALA A 45 -15.98 -30.18 -2.89
CA ALA A 45 -14.92 -30.17 -3.90
C ALA A 45 -13.59 -30.36 -3.16
N ALA A 46 -12.89 -31.47 -3.48
CA ALA A 46 -11.63 -31.79 -2.86
C ALA A 46 -10.73 -30.56 -2.97
N ALA A 47 -10.20 -30.08 -1.82
CA ALA A 47 -9.23 -29.00 -1.82
C ALA A 47 -8.15 -29.30 -2.85
N PRO A 48 -7.69 -28.33 -3.68
CA PRO A 48 -6.72 -28.58 -4.72
C PRO A 48 -5.56 -29.38 -4.14
N ALA A 49 -5.29 -30.58 -4.68
CA ALA A 49 -4.21 -31.42 -4.21
C ALA A 49 -2.91 -30.60 -4.20
N ALA A 50 -2.23 -30.54 -3.06
CA ALA A 50 -0.96 -29.85 -2.95
C ALA A 50 -0.03 -30.41 -4.04
N LYS A 51 0.54 -29.52 -4.87
CA LYS A 51 1.48 -29.94 -5.90
C LYS A 51 2.62 -30.73 -5.25
N PRO A 52 3.00 -31.90 -5.79
CA PRO A 52 4.08 -32.69 -5.23
C PRO A 52 5.33 -31.83 -5.16
N GLN A 53 6.01 -31.87 -4.00
CA GLN A 53 7.26 -31.14 -3.84
C GLN A 53 8.35 -31.83 -4.66
N ARG A 54 9.11 -31.04 -5.44
CA ARG A 54 10.28 -31.58 -6.16
C ARG A 54 11.32 -32.12 -5.18
N GLY A 55 12.09 -33.10 -5.60
CA GLY A 55 13.29 -33.57 -4.88
C GLY A 55 14.32 -32.44 -4.70
N LEU A 56 15.17 -32.53 -3.70
CA LEU A 56 16.30 -31.62 -3.51
C LEU A 56 17.54 -32.19 -4.21
N GLU A 57 18.35 -31.32 -4.81
CA GLU A 57 19.66 -31.64 -5.34
C GLU A 57 20.75 -31.48 -4.25
N ALA A 58 21.93 -32.01 -4.49
CA ALA A 58 23.07 -31.87 -3.56
C ALA A 58 23.40 -30.36 -3.37
N GLY A 59 23.46 -29.91 -2.14
CA GLY A 59 23.71 -28.51 -1.80
C GLY A 59 22.45 -27.64 -1.67
N GLU A 60 21.25 -28.18 -1.92
CA GLU A 60 19.98 -27.48 -1.67
C GLU A 60 19.46 -27.74 -0.26
N GLU A 61 18.99 -26.67 0.38
CA GLU A 61 18.31 -26.73 1.67
C GLU A 61 16.87 -26.22 1.53
N ARG A 62 15.90 -26.96 2.04
CA ARG A 62 14.49 -26.54 2.04
C ARG A 62 14.10 -25.97 3.40
N VAL A 63 13.91 -24.64 3.43
CA VAL A 63 13.45 -23.93 4.63
C VAL A 63 11.99 -23.53 4.47
N LYS A 64 11.15 -23.89 5.44
CA LYS A 64 9.73 -23.52 5.44
C LYS A 64 9.58 -22.01 5.70
N MET A 65 8.84 -21.31 4.84
CA MET A 65 8.52 -19.89 5.07
C MET A 65 7.78 -19.69 6.40
N THR A 66 8.14 -18.64 7.12
CA THR A 66 7.40 -18.21 8.31
C THR A 66 5.97 -17.78 7.91
N ARG A 67 5.05 -17.77 8.88
CA ARG A 67 3.66 -17.30 8.64
C ARG A 67 3.65 -15.86 8.11
N LEU A 68 4.45 -14.98 8.71
CA LEU A 68 4.58 -13.59 8.30
C LEU A 68 5.04 -13.49 6.83
N ARG A 69 6.12 -14.19 6.44
CA ARG A 69 6.63 -14.15 5.07
C ARG A 69 5.62 -14.67 4.05
N ARG A 70 4.85 -15.70 4.39
CA ARG A 70 3.75 -16.18 3.53
C ARG A 70 2.66 -15.13 3.33
N THR A 71 2.25 -14.46 4.41
CA THR A 71 1.24 -13.37 4.35
C THR A 71 1.73 -12.22 3.49
N ILE A 72 2.99 -11.79 3.66
CA ILE A 72 3.61 -10.75 2.83
C ILE A 72 3.63 -11.18 1.35
N ALA A 73 4.06 -12.40 1.05
CA ALA A 73 4.13 -12.91 -0.32
C ALA A 73 2.75 -12.91 -1.02
N ILE A 74 1.70 -13.34 -0.31
CA ILE A 74 0.32 -13.32 -0.82
C ILE A 74 -0.11 -11.87 -1.11
N ARG A 75 0.03 -10.96 -0.15
CA ARG A 75 -0.37 -9.56 -0.31
C ARG A 75 0.35 -8.84 -1.45
N LEU A 76 1.66 -9.05 -1.58
CA LEU A 76 2.44 -8.47 -2.68
C LEU A 76 1.99 -9.00 -4.04
N LYS A 77 1.68 -10.29 -4.12
CA LYS A 77 1.20 -10.90 -5.37
C LYS A 77 -0.21 -10.43 -5.73
N GLU A 78 -1.09 -10.31 -4.74
CA GLU A 78 -2.42 -9.76 -4.91
C GLU A 78 -2.38 -8.30 -5.38
N ALA A 79 -1.51 -7.47 -4.81
CA ALA A 79 -1.33 -6.08 -5.23
C ALA A 79 -0.96 -5.98 -6.72
N GLN A 80 0.00 -6.79 -7.18
CA GLN A 80 0.40 -6.82 -8.60
C GLN A 80 -0.67 -7.42 -9.53
N HIS A 81 -1.49 -8.33 -9.02
CA HIS A 81 -2.54 -8.98 -9.82
C HIS A 81 -3.78 -8.11 -9.99
N ASN A 82 -4.16 -7.38 -8.94
CA ASN A 82 -5.41 -6.62 -8.89
C ASN A 82 -5.29 -5.19 -9.43
N ALA A 83 -4.09 -4.61 -9.49
CA ALA A 83 -3.88 -3.26 -9.98
C ALA A 83 -3.31 -3.26 -11.41
N ALA A 84 -3.78 -2.33 -12.25
CA ALA A 84 -3.12 -1.99 -13.50
C ALA A 84 -1.91 -1.09 -13.20
N MET A 85 -0.87 -1.69 -12.63
CA MET A 85 0.25 -0.97 -12.05
C MET A 85 1.18 -0.39 -13.12
N LEU A 86 1.39 0.92 -13.08
CA LEU A 86 2.34 1.63 -13.90
C LEU A 86 3.26 2.47 -13.00
N THR A 87 4.48 2.76 -13.46
CA THR A 87 5.41 3.62 -12.73
C THR A 87 5.89 4.75 -13.64
N THR A 88 5.79 5.98 -13.17
CA THR A 88 6.44 7.14 -13.78
C THR A 88 7.61 7.61 -12.92
N PHE A 89 8.62 8.14 -13.55
CA PHE A 89 9.85 8.60 -12.88
C PHE A 89 10.06 10.07 -13.10
N ASN A 90 10.73 10.71 -12.15
CA ASN A 90 11.28 12.04 -12.27
C ASN A 90 12.58 12.13 -11.47
N GLU A 91 13.32 13.18 -11.64
CA GLU A 91 14.51 13.49 -10.83
C GLU A 91 14.33 14.82 -10.13
N VAL A 92 14.90 14.95 -8.95
CA VAL A 92 14.79 16.14 -8.11
C VAL A 92 16.17 16.62 -7.69
N ASP A 93 16.41 17.93 -7.82
CA ASP A 93 17.57 18.61 -7.29
C ASP A 93 17.37 18.86 -5.78
N MET A 94 18.19 18.21 -4.97
CA MET A 94 18.10 18.29 -3.50
C MET A 94 18.83 19.50 -2.91
N SER A 95 19.48 20.34 -3.73
CA SER A 95 20.34 21.43 -3.26
C SER A 95 19.65 22.38 -2.28
N ALA A 96 18.45 22.86 -2.62
CA ALA A 96 17.71 23.81 -1.78
C ALA A 96 17.22 23.16 -0.46
N ALA A 97 16.69 21.94 -0.54
CA ALA A 97 16.25 21.22 0.67
C ALA A 97 17.42 20.88 1.58
N MET A 98 18.59 20.52 1.02
CA MET A 98 19.82 20.26 1.78
C MET A 98 20.36 21.53 2.42
N ALA A 99 20.39 22.66 1.69
CA ALA A 99 20.83 23.95 2.21
C ALA A 99 19.93 24.42 3.37
N LEU A 100 18.61 24.39 3.17
CA LEU A 100 17.63 24.77 4.20
C LEU A 100 17.77 23.88 5.46
N ARG A 101 17.89 22.57 5.26
CA ARG A 101 18.10 21.63 6.37
C ARG A 101 19.40 21.95 7.12
N SER A 102 20.50 22.23 6.41
CA SER A 102 21.81 22.55 7.02
C SER A 102 21.76 23.85 7.81
N GLU A 103 21.11 24.88 7.29
CA GLU A 103 20.96 26.18 7.90
C GLU A 103 20.17 26.13 9.20
N TYR A 104 19.05 25.39 9.22
CA TYR A 104 18.13 25.39 10.36
C TYR A 104 18.25 24.18 11.29
N ARG A 105 19.11 23.20 10.98
CA ARG A 105 19.22 21.94 11.73
C ARG A 105 19.34 22.15 13.25
N ASP A 106 20.28 22.97 13.70
CA ASP A 106 20.57 23.12 15.10
C ASP A 106 19.49 23.95 15.83
N ALA A 107 18.99 25.00 15.20
CA ALA A 107 17.86 25.78 15.70
C ALA A 107 16.58 24.94 15.82
N PHE A 108 16.31 24.10 14.83
CA PHE A 108 15.18 23.19 14.80
C PHE A 108 15.27 22.15 15.92
N GLU A 109 16.42 21.47 16.06
CA GLU A 109 16.65 20.47 17.10
C GLU A 109 16.50 21.05 18.50
N LYS A 110 17.04 22.25 18.72
CA LYS A 110 16.93 22.99 20.01
C LYS A 110 15.45 23.33 20.30
N LYS A 111 14.72 23.86 19.33
CA LYS A 111 13.31 24.27 19.51
C LYS A 111 12.39 23.09 19.75
N HIS A 112 12.65 21.95 19.13
CA HIS A 112 11.77 20.78 19.12
C HIS A 112 12.29 19.63 20.00
N ALA A 113 12.96 19.95 21.12
CA ALA A 113 13.37 18.99 22.14
C ALA A 113 14.17 17.80 21.60
N GLY A 114 15.15 18.05 20.73
CA GLY A 114 16.05 17.04 20.17
C GLY A 114 15.52 16.34 18.90
N VAL A 115 14.37 16.75 18.36
CA VAL A 115 13.87 16.24 17.08
C VAL A 115 14.74 16.80 15.95
N ARG A 116 15.35 15.91 15.17
CA ARG A 116 16.20 16.30 14.04
C ARG A 116 15.37 16.57 12.78
N LEU A 117 15.70 17.63 12.06
CA LEU A 117 15.12 17.92 10.75
C LEU A 117 15.67 16.94 9.72
N GLY A 118 14.84 16.00 9.26
CA GLY A 118 15.15 15.05 8.22
C GLY A 118 14.54 15.44 6.87
N PHE A 119 14.86 14.67 5.81
CA PHE A 119 14.26 14.90 4.51
C PHE A 119 12.83 14.36 4.41
N MET A 120 12.46 13.42 5.27
CA MET A 120 11.14 12.78 5.19
C MET A 120 10.00 13.78 5.38
N SER A 121 10.14 14.74 6.29
CA SER A 121 9.12 15.77 6.49
C SER A 121 8.94 16.68 5.26
N PHE A 122 9.99 16.97 4.51
CA PHE A 122 9.87 17.68 3.23
C PHE A 122 9.05 16.89 2.22
N PHE A 123 9.36 15.60 2.04
CA PHE A 123 8.63 14.75 1.12
C PHE A 123 7.18 14.49 1.56
N VAL A 124 6.93 14.28 2.85
CA VAL A 124 5.57 14.13 3.37
C VAL A 124 4.75 15.40 3.08
N ARG A 125 5.28 16.58 3.37
CA ARG A 125 4.59 17.86 3.11
C ARG A 125 4.40 18.12 1.61
N ALA A 126 5.40 17.79 0.78
CA ALA A 126 5.30 17.90 -0.67
C ALA A 126 4.23 16.95 -1.24
N CYS A 127 4.19 15.70 -0.75
CA CYS A 127 3.14 14.76 -1.14
C CYS A 127 1.75 15.23 -0.68
N VAL A 128 1.60 15.73 0.55
CA VAL A 128 0.33 16.25 1.06
C VAL A 128 -0.19 17.38 0.17
N ALA A 129 0.67 18.32 -0.24
CA ALA A 129 0.29 19.39 -1.17
C ALA A 129 -0.18 18.82 -2.52
N GLY A 130 0.58 17.88 -3.10
CA GLY A 130 0.21 17.22 -4.34
C GLY A 130 -1.08 16.40 -4.25
N LEU A 131 -1.30 15.67 -3.13
CA LEU A 131 -2.52 14.87 -2.93
C LEU A 131 -3.80 15.72 -2.82
N LYS A 132 -3.69 16.95 -2.32
CA LYS A 132 -4.81 17.91 -2.30
C LYS A 132 -5.13 18.44 -3.71
N GLU A 133 -4.12 18.63 -4.54
CA GLU A 133 -4.27 19.12 -5.92
C GLU A 133 -4.72 18.00 -6.88
N PHE A 134 -4.26 16.76 -6.66
CA PHE A 134 -4.57 15.59 -7.48
C PHE A 134 -5.29 14.52 -6.65
N PRO A 135 -6.57 14.69 -6.32
CA PRO A 135 -7.28 13.83 -5.39
C PRO A 135 -7.42 12.37 -5.85
N ALA A 136 -7.35 12.08 -7.15
CA ALA A 136 -7.35 10.72 -7.66
C ALA A 136 -6.15 9.89 -7.15
N VAL A 137 -5.00 10.54 -6.89
CA VAL A 137 -3.81 9.90 -6.33
C VAL A 137 -4.00 9.47 -4.87
N ASN A 138 -4.97 10.09 -4.16
CA ASN A 138 -5.34 9.78 -2.77
C ASN A 138 -6.68 9.03 -2.67
N ALA A 139 -7.11 8.38 -3.75
CA ALA A 139 -8.36 7.63 -3.80
C ALA A 139 -8.11 6.10 -3.73
N GLU A 140 -9.18 5.34 -3.58
CA GLU A 140 -9.15 3.88 -3.66
C GLU A 140 -10.36 3.36 -4.44
N ILE A 141 -10.27 2.13 -4.95
CA ILE A 141 -11.38 1.42 -5.59
C ILE A 141 -12.08 0.58 -4.52
N ASP A 142 -13.39 0.74 -4.41
CA ASP A 142 -14.27 -0.09 -3.59
C ASP A 142 -15.41 -0.63 -4.45
N GLY A 143 -15.31 -1.90 -4.86
CA GLY A 143 -16.20 -2.48 -5.85
C GLY A 143 -16.12 -1.75 -7.20
N ASP A 144 -17.22 -1.15 -7.62
CA ASP A 144 -17.31 -0.35 -8.86
C ASP A 144 -17.19 1.17 -8.61
N ASP A 145 -16.95 1.58 -7.35
CA ASP A 145 -16.87 2.97 -6.94
C ASP A 145 -15.42 3.44 -6.73
N ILE A 146 -15.18 4.74 -6.92
CA ILE A 146 -13.95 5.41 -6.52
C ILE A 146 -14.23 6.21 -5.25
N VAL A 147 -13.50 5.91 -4.18
CA VAL A 147 -13.62 6.59 -2.90
C VAL A 147 -12.50 7.62 -2.76
N TYR A 148 -12.84 8.89 -2.87
CA TYR A 148 -11.91 10.01 -2.65
C TYR A 148 -11.76 10.31 -1.16
N LYS A 149 -10.52 10.56 -0.72
CA LYS A 149 -10.18 10.86 0.67
C LYS A 149 -9.83 12.35 0.82
N ASN A 150 -10.57 13.08 1.65
CA ASN A 150 -10.30 14.49 1.94
C ASN A 150 -9.36 14.68 3.14
N PHE A 151 -8.62 13.64 3.50
CA PHE A 151 -7.59 13.59 4.53
C PHE A 151 -6.41 12.77 4.02
N VAL A 152 -5.24 12.91 4.64
CA VAL A 152 -4.05 12.16 4.26
C VAL A 152 -3.52 11.37 5.45
N HIS A 153 -3.61 10.05 5.37
CA HIS A 153 -2.95 9.12 6.27
C HIS A 153 -1.74 8.54 5.55
N MET A 154 -0.54 8.99 5.95
CA MET A 154 0.70 8.71 5.22
C MET A 154 1.39 7.45 5.74
N GLY A 155 1.44 6.41 4.92
CA GLY A 155 2.25 5.24 5.19
C GLY A 155 3.74 5.54 4.96
N ILE A 156 4.58 5.20 5.92
CA ILE A 156 6.04 5.36 5.81
C ILE A 156 6.70 3.99 5.92
N ALA A 157 7.35 3.55 4.86
CA ALA A 157 8.06 2.28 4.88
C ALA A 157 9.30 2.36 5.77
N VAL A 158 9.37 1.53 6.80
CA VAL A 158 10.50 1.44 7.72
C VAL A 158 11.01 0.00 7.82
N GLY A 159 12.32 -0.18 7.89
CA GLY A 159 12.94 -1.49 8.07
C GLY A 159 12.84 -1.98 9.51
N GLY A 160 12.45 -3.24 9.67
CA GLY A 160 12.48 -3.97 10.93
C GLY A 160 13.24 -5.28 10.80
N PRO A 161 13.47 -6.02 11.90
CA PRO A 161 14.26 -7.27 11.91
C PRO A 161 13.61 -8.38 11.06
N ASN A 162 12.30 -8.32 10.90
CA ASN A 162 11.53 -9.31 10.13
C ASN A 162 11.16 -8.86 8.71
N GLY A 163 11.71 -7.73 8.25
CA GLY A 163 11.44 -7.13 6.95
C GLY A 163 10.88 -5.71 7.03
N LEU A 164 10.35 -5.23 5.90
CA LEU A 164 9.77 -3.90 5.77
C LEU A 164 8.34 -3.89 6.35
N VAL A 165 8.03 -2.86 7.14
CA VAL A 165 6.69 -2.55 7.62
C VAL A 165 6.32 -1.12 7.25
N VAL A 166 5.03 -0.83 7.14
CA VAL A 166 4.52 0.48 6.69
C VAL A 166 3.57 1.05 7.74
N PRO A 167 4.09 1.59 8.86
CA PRO A 167 3.25 2.32 9.81
C PRO A 167 2.68 3.59 9.19
N VAL A 168 1.54 4.03 9.73
CA VAL A 168 0.73 5.10 9.17
C VAL A 168 0.72 6.32 10.09
N ILE A 169 1.18 7.46 9.57
CA ILE A 169 1.00 8.76 10.19
C ILE A 169 -0.43 9.22 9.90
N ARG A 170 -1.27 9.24 10.93
CA ARG A 170 -2.66 9.73 10.80
C ARG A 170 -2.67 11.24 10.64
N ASP A 171 -3.59 11.76 9.82
CA ASP A 171 -3.82 13.18 9.60
C ASP A 171 -2.52 13.96 9.32
N ALA A 172 -1.66 13.38 8.45
CA ALA A 172 -0.37 13.97 8.08
C ALA A 172 -0.51 15.36 7.46
N ASP A 173 -1.66 15.66 6.87
CA ASP A 173 -2.03 16.97 6.30
C ASP A 173 -2.21 18.06 7.37
N GLN A 174 -2.47 17.67 8.64
CA GLN A 174 -2.60 18.58 9.78
C GLN A 174 -1.28 18.73 10.56
N MET A 175 -0.23 17.96 10.20
CA MET A 175 1.00 17.93 10.97
C MET A 175 2.07 18.88 10.43
N GLY A 176 2.78 19.55 11.36
CA GLY A 176 4.02 20.27 11.06
C GLY A 176 5.21 19.31 10.91
N MET A 177 6.31 19.84 10.32
CA MET A 177 7.52 19.04 10.04
C MET A 177 8.11 18.38 11.30
N ALA A 178 8.13 19.06 12.43
CA ALA A 178 8.66 18.51 13.68
C ALA A 178 7.84 17.32 14.19
N GLN A 179 6.52 17.37 14.07
CA GLN A 179 5.65 16.28 14.49
C GLN A 179 5.81 15.08 13.56
N ILE A 180 5.91 15.30 12.25
CA ILE A 180 6.18 14.27 11.25
C ILE A 180 7.50 13.55 11.55
N GLU A 181 8.61 14.30 11.72
CA GLU A 181 9.94 13.71 12.02
C GLU A 181 9.94 12.95 13.34
N LYS A 182 9.29 13.49 14.38
CA LYS A 182 9.14 12.81 15.67
C LYS A 182 8.42 11.48 15.53
N THR A 183 7.31 11.47 14.79
CA THR A 183 6.49 10.25 14.56
C THR A 183 7.28 9.22 13.75
N ILE A 184 7.98 9.64 12.69
CA ILE A 184 8.81 8.72 11.88
C ILE A 184 9.97 8.16 12.71
N GLY A 185 10.63 8.98 13.52
CA GLY A 185 11.69 8.53 14.43
C GLY A 185 11.19 7.51 15.45
N ASP A 186 9.98 7.70 15.99
CA ASP A 186 9.33 6.75 16.89
C ASP A 186 9.00 5.44 16.18
N PHE A 187 8.39 5.50 15.00
CA PHE A 187 8.10 4.33 14.18
C PHE A 187 9.36 3.52 13.85
N GLY A 188 10.45 4.20 13.45
CA GLY A 188 11.70 3.53 13.14
C GLY A 188 12.32 2.81 14.35
N ARG A 189 12.23 3.38 15.54
CA ARG A 189 12.68 2.75 16.78
C ARG A 189 11.81 1.55 17.13
N ARG A 190 10.48 1.71 17.21
CA ARG A 190 9.54 0.64 17.57
C ARG A 190 9.47 -0.47 16.51
N ALA A 191 9.72 -0.16 15.24
CA ALA A 191 9.82 -1.17 14.20
C ALA A 191 11.01 -2.11 14.44
N ARG A 192 12.18 -1.57 14.81
CA ARG A 192 13.37 -2.37 15.16
C ARG A 192 13.13 -3.24 16.39
N ASP A 193 12.38 -2.72 17.35
CA ASP A 193 12.07 -3.43 18.61
C ASP A 193 10.86 -4.36 18.49
N GLY A 194 10.23 -4.44 17.30
CA GLY A 194 9.03 -5.27 17.06
C GLY A 194 7.79 -4.83 17.86
N GLN A 195 7.70 -3.54 18.21
CA GLN A 195 6.68 -2.97 19.10
C GLN A 195 5.57 -2.20 18.36
N LEU A 196 5.55 -2.22 17.04
CA LEU A 196 4.47 -1.60 16.27
C LEU A 196 3.17 -2.42 16.43
N LYS A 197 2.05 -1.73 16.64
CA LYS A 197 0.73 -2.33 16.76
C LYS A 197 0.10 -2.54 15.39
N ILE A 198 -0.82 -3.50 15.28
CA ILE A 198 -1.48 -3.85 14.01
C ILE A 198 -2.34 -2.69 13.49
N ASP A 199 -2.99 -1.96 14.37
CA ASP A 199 -3.80 -0.78 14.03
C ASP A 199 -2.98 0.38 13.45
N GLU A 200 -1.68 0.46 13.79
CA GLU A 200 -0.76 1.43 13.22
C GLU A 200 -0.30 1.08 11.79
N LEU A 201 -0.51 -0.16 11.36
CA LEU A 201 -0.07 -0.66 10.04
C LEU A 201 -1.19 -0.68 8.99
N SER A 202 -2.35 -0.09 9.29
CA SER A 202 -3.53 -0.12 8.43
C SER A 202 -4.16 1.25 8.24
N GLY A 203 -4.98 1.41 7.20
CA GLY A 203 -5.75 2.62 6.94
C GLY A 203 -4.93 3.81 6.41
N GLY A 204 -3.73 3.57 5.87
CA GLY A 204 -3.00 4.59 5.11
C GLY A 204 -3.69 4.86 3.77
N THR A 205 -3.62 6.11 3.30
CA THR A 205 -4.22 6.52 2.02
C THR A 205 -3.19 6.66 0.90
N PHE A 206 -1.94 6.92 1.25
CA PHE A 206 -0.78 7.01 0.37
C PHE A 206 0.46 6.53 1.11
N SER A 207 1.48 6.05 0.41
CA SER A 207 2.71 5.56 1.04
C SER A 207 3.96 6.19 0.45
N ILE A 208 5.00 6.34 1.28
CA ILE A 208 6.35 6.71 0.85
C ILE A 208 7.32 5.60 1.28
N THR A 209 8.14 5.15 0.35
CA THR A 209 9.24 4.20 0.62
C THR A 209 10.57 4.82 0.24
N ASN A 210 11.62 4.58 1.03
CA ASN A 210 12.96 5.11 0.80
C ASN A 210 13.97 3.97 0.62
N GLY A 211 14.25 3.63 -0.63
CA GLY A 211 15.31 2.69 -1.00
C GLY A 211 16.72 3.29 -0.94
N GLY A 212 16.82 4.63 -0.89
CA GLY A 212 18.09 5.34 -0.89
C GLY A 212 18.96 5.06 0.33
N VAL A 213 18.37 4.76 1.48
CA VAL A 213 19.07 4.35 2.70
C VAL A 213 19.85 3.05 2.53
N TYR A 214 19.48 2.24 1.52
CA TYR A 214 20.18 1.01 1.13
C TYR A 214 21.01 1.17 -0.15
N GLY A 215 21.11 2.40 -0.68
CA GLY A 215 21.88 2.72 -1.88
C GLY A 215 21.16 2.48 -3.22
N SER A 216 19.84 2.25 -3.21
CA SER A 216 19.07 2.06 -4.45
C SER A 216 19.16 3.29 -5.35
N LEU A 217 19.52 3.08 -6.61
CA LEU A 217 19.50 4.11 -7.64
C LEU A 217 18.06 4.45 -8.05
N MET A 218 17.29 3.44 -8.38
CA MET A 218 15.93 3.54 -8.88
C MET A 218 15.23 2.19 -8.74
N SER A 219 13.96 2.20 -8.39
CA SER A 219 13.11 1.01 -8.28
C SER A 219 11.65 1.36 -8.60
N THR A 220 10.86 0.35 -8.92
CA THR A 220 9.41 0.45 -9.13
C THR A 220 8.71 -0.12 -7.90
N PRO A 221 8.27 0.72 -6.93
CA PRO A 221 7.63 0.23 -5.73
C PRO A 221 6.30 -0.46 -6.03
N ILE A 222 5.99 -1.51 -5.26
CA ILE A 222 4.70 -2.21 -5.34
C ILE A 222 3.70 -1.44 -4.47
N LEU A 223 2.47 -1.29 -4.95
CA LEU A 223 1.39 -0.64 -4.22
C LEU A 223 1.09 -1.36 -2.90
N ASN A 224 0.61 -0.60 -1.92
CA ASN A 224 0.11 -1.11 -0.64
C ASN A 224 -1.44 -1.02 -0.61
N PRO A 225 -2.16 -2.04 -1.09
CA PRO A 225 -3.62 -1.98 -1.19
C PRO A 225 -4.28 -1.67 0.17
N PRO A 226 -5.40 -0.91 0.16
CA PRO A 226 -6.20 -0.44 -0.98
C PRO A 226 -5.71 0.86 -1.63
N GLN A 227 -4.54 1.37 -1.26
CA GLN A 227 -3.97 2.61 -1.80
C GLN A 227 -3.73 2.50 -3.31
N SER A 228 -3.97 3.60 -4.01
CA SER A 228 -3.79 3.68 -5.47
C SER A 228 -2.44 4.17 -5.92
N ALA A 229 -1.61 4.68 -5.01
CA ALA A 229 -0.27 5.16 -5.36
C ALA A 229 0.73 5.05 -4.21
N ILE A 230 2.01 5.02 -4.58
CA ILE A 230 3.16 4.98 -3.68
C ILE A 230 4.34 5.75 -4.29
N LEU A 231 4.98 6.61 -3.48
CA LEU A 231 6.20 7.30 -3.87
C LEU A 231 7.44 6.52 -3.42
N GLY A 232 8.34 6.24 -4.35
CA GLY A 232 9.67 5.71 -4.09
C GLY A 232 10.73 6.80 -4.11
N MET A 233 11.46 6.95 -3.00
CA MET A 233 12.66 7.78 -2.88
C MET A 233 13.90 6.90 -3.04
N HIS A 234 14.99 7.51 -3.53
CA HIS A 234 16.23 6.79 -3.81
C HIS A 234 17.45 7.55 -3.26
N LYS A 235 18.65 7.05 -3.55
CA LYS A 235 19.86 7.69 -3.05
C LYS A 235 20.04 9.09 -3.64
N ILE A 236 20.56 10.00 -2.81
CA ILE A 236 21.08 11.29 -3.29
C ILE A 236 22.50 11.04 -3.77
N GLN A 237 22.80 11.52 -4.99
CA GLN A 237 24.15 11.41 -5.57
C GLN A 237 24.48 12.65 -6.38
N ASP A 238 25.73 13.07 -6.32
CA ASP A 238 26.22 14.16 -7.15
C ASP A 238 26.24 13.74 -8.61
N ARG A 239 25.62 14.57 -9.47
CA ARG A 239 25.52 14.33 -10.92
C ARG A 239 25.80 15.60 -11.70
N PRO A 240 26.47 15.51 -12.87
CA PRO A 240 26.60 16.63 -13.78
C PRO A 240 25.25 16.93 -14.44
N MET A 241 24.75 18.14 -14.23
CA MET A 241 23.48 18.62 -14.75
C MET A 241 23.70 19.86 -15.64
N ALA A 242 22.94 19.97 -16.73
CA ALA A 242 22.95 21.15 -17.59
C ALA A 242 22.04 22.23 -16.98
N ILE A 243 22.62 23.25 -16.39
CA ILE A 243 21.91 24.36 -15.74
C ILE A 243 22.29 25.67 -16.44
N GLY A 244 21.31 26.36 -17.05
CA GLY A 244 21.56 27.63 -17.74
C GLY A 244 22.62 27.55 -18.84
N GLY A 245 22.73 26.41 -19.53
CA GLY A 245 23.72 26.14 -20.56
C GLY A 245 25.14 25.80 -20.07
N LYS A 246 25.32 25.61 -18.75
CA LYS A 246 26.56 25.16 -18.11
C LYS A 246 26.40 23.83 -17.46
N VAL A 247 27.49 23.08 -17.30
CA VAL A 247 27.51 21.85 -16.54
C VAL A 247 27.79 22.20 -15.06
N GLU A 248 26.85 21.86 -14.19
CA GLU A 248 26.98 22.02 -12.74
C GLU A 248 26.82 20.69 -12.03
N ILE A 249 27.55 20.48 -10.95
CA ILE A 249 27.35 19.31 -10.09
C ILE A 249 26.20 19.59 -9.14
N ARG A 250 25.17 18.72 -9.16
CA ARG A 250 23.97 18.83 -8.33
C ARG A 250 23.72 17.54 -7.56
N PRO A 251 23.32 17.61 -6.29
CA PRO A 251 22.86 16.45 -5.54
C PRO A 251 21.47 16.04 -6.02
N MET A 252 21.41 15.01 -6.85
CA MET A 252 20.19 14.56 -7.51
C MET A 252 19.63 13.30 -6.84
N MET A 253 18.29 13.18 -6.82
CA MET A 253 17.58 11.98 -6.38
C MET A 253 16.56 11.59 -7.47
N TYR A 254 16.48 10.28 -7.78
CA TYR A 254 15.38 9.77 -8.57
C TYR A 254 14.14 9.56 -7.69
N LEU A 255 12.99 9.93 -8.24
CA LEU A 255 11.67 9.67 -7.68
C LEU A 255 10.92 8.72 -8.60
N ALA A 256 10.20 7.78 -8.02
CA ALA A 256 9.33 6.86 -8.72
C ALA A 256 7.92 6.95 -8.11
N LEU A 257 6.91 7.16 -8.93
CA LEU A 257 5.51 7.04 -8.53
C LEU A 257 4.93 5.81 -9.20
N SER A 258 4.66 4.75 -8.42
CA SER A 258 3.83 3.64 -8.89
C SER A 258 2.38 3.93 -8.55
N TYR A 259 1.48 3.62 -9.49
CA TYR A 259 0.05 3.94 -9.35
C TYR A 259 -0.83 2.94 -10.09
N ASP A 260 -2.08 2.89 -9.69
CA ASP A 260 -3.12 2.09 -10.35
C ASP A 260 -3.73 2.88 -11.50
N HIS A 261 -3.38 2.48 -12.72
CA HIS A 261 -3.81 3.18 -13.94
C HIS A 261 -5.33 3.02 -14.24
N ARG A 262 -6.04 2.24 -13.44
CA ARG A 262 -7.51 2.15 -13.54
C ARG A 262 -8.21 3.42 -13.05
N ILE A 263 -7.58 4.18 -12.12
CA ILE A 263 -8.16 5.42 -11.55
C ILE A 263 -7.26 6.64 -11.68
N ILE A 264 -5.96 6.47 -11.89
CA ILE A 264 -5.01 7.57 -12.07
C ILE A 264 -4.51 7.52 -13.50
N ASP A 265 -4.77 8.56 -14.28
CA ASP A 265 -4.25 8.65 -15.64
C ASP A 265 -2.78 9.11 -15.66
N GLY A 266 -2.15 8.97 -16.85
CA GLY A 266 -0.73 9.33 -17.01
C GLY A 266 -0.47 10.82 -16.79
N LYS A 267 -1.40 11.70 -17.15
CA LYS A 267 -1.28 13.15 -16.93
C LYS A 267 -1.32 13.48 -15.45
N GLU A 268 -2.28 12.93 -14.72
CA GLU A 268 -2.42 13.16 -13.28
C GLU A 268 -1.20 12.63 -12.52
N ALA A 269 -0.73 11.41 -12.83
CA ALA A 269 0.44 10.81 -12.20
C ALA A 269 1.71 11.65 -12.42
N VAL A 270 1.96 12.08 -13.66
CA VAL A 270 3.12 12.89 -14.00
C VAL A 270 3.01 14.27 -13.35
N SER A 271 1.84 14.92 -13.41
CA SER A 271 1.62 16.25 -12.80
C SER A 271 1.78 16.21 -11.28
N PHE A 272 1.27 15.18 -10.61
CA PHE A 272 1.50 14.95 -9.18
C PHE A 272 2.99 14.84 -8.86
N LEU A 273 3.73 14.02 -9.61
CA LEU A 273 5.16 13.83 -9.36
C LEU A 273 5.97 15.11 -9.63
N VAL A 274 5.58 15.89 -10.64
CA VAL A 274 6.14 17.22 -10.91
C VAL A 274 5.86 18.17 -9.74
N ARG A 275 4.64 18.18 -9.20
CA ARG A 275 4.31 19.01 -8.04
C ARG A 275 5.15 18.64 -6.80
N VAL A 276 5.34 17.35 -6.55
CA VAL A 276 6.23 16.88 -5.47
C VAL A 276 7.66 17.38 -5.69
N LYS A 277 8.18 17.23 -6.92
CA LYS A 277 9.51 17.72 -7.31
C LYS A 277 9.65 19.23 -7.05
N GLU A 278 8.72 20.05 -7.57
CA GLU A 278 8.76 21.50 -7.40
C GLU A 278 8.78 21.93 -5.92
N ASN A 279 7.98 21.27 -5.08
CA ASN A 279 7.92 21.56 -3.65
C ASN A 279 9.18 21.15 -2.90
N VAL A 280 9.90 20.14 -3.36
CA VAL A 280 11.18 19.74 -2.76
C VAL A 280 12.33 20.61 -3.28
N GLU A 281 12.31 21.00 -4.55
CA GLU A 281 13.31 21.89 -5.16
C GLU A 281 13.20 23.35 -4.67
N ASP A 282 11.99 23.78 -4.27
CA ASP A 282 11.79 25.06 -3.57
C ASP A 282 10.83 24.88 -2.37
N PRO A 283 11.34 24.50 -1.20
CA PRO A 283 10.49 24.23 -0.03
C PRO A 283 9.71 25.46 0.49
N ARG A 284 10.03 26.68 0.04
CA ARG A 284 9.28 27.90 0.37
C ARG A 284 7.88 27.88 -0.20
N ARG A 285 7.65 27.15 -1.31
CA ARG A 285 6.34 26.95 -1.93
C ARG A 285 5.34 26.34 -0.93
N LEU A 286 5.82 25.44 -0.05
CA LEU A 286 4.99 24.82 1.00
C LEU A 286 4.50 25.80 2.06
N LEU A 287 5.23 26.94 2.26
CA LEU A 287 4.83 28.00 3.18
C LEU A 287 3.83 28.96 2.51
N LEU A 288 3.91 29.10 1.20
CA LEU A 288 3.08 30.00 0.41
C LEU A 288 1.85 29.31 -0.21
N GLU A 289 1.71 27.99 0.04
CA GLU A 289 0.63 27.15 -0.49
C GLU A 289 0.50 27.22 -2.03
N LEU A 290 1.69 27.24 -2.73
CA LEU A 290 1.80 27.35 -4.20
C LEU A 290 1.93 25.98 -4.88
#